data_55955d62bb42ae19dbefe6de8af94794
#
_entry.id   55955d62bb42ae19dbefe6de8af94794
#
_cell.length_a   1.000
_cell.length_b   1.000
_cell.length_c   1.000
_cell.angle_alpha   90.00
_cell.angle_beta   90.00
_cell.angle_gamma   90.00
#
_symmetry.space_group_name_H-M   'P 1'
#
loop_
_entity.id
_entity.type
_entity.pdbx_description
1 polymer ?
#
loop_
_entity_poly.entity_id
_entity_poly.type
_entity_poly.pdbx_seq_one_letter_code
_entity_poly.pdbx_strand_id
1 'polypeptide(L)'
;MDRETIGTVISVAKQWWFKVNTKPIRMGALDGATFPHIMKVQYVVDGNTYTKRKWIGAGEAVPAVGSEVTVLYCSDKPTKAKIL
;
A
#
# COMPACT_ATOMS: atom_id res chain seq x y z
N MET A 1 -6.52 -17.05 -5.39
CA MET A 1 -5.56 -16.41 -6.29
C MET A 1 -4.45 -17.40 -6.58
N ASP A 2 -4.32 -17.75 -7.82
CA ASP A 2 -3.48 -18.87 -8.24
C ASP A 2 -2.16 -18.45 -8.89
N ARG A 3 -1.93 -17.16 -9.05
CA ARG A 3 -0.73 -16.62 -9.68
C ARG A 3 -0.13 -15.52 -8.84
N GLU A 4 1.17 -15.31 -9.02
CA GLU A 4 1.84 -14.18 -8.38
C GLU A 4 2.77 -13.49 -9.36
N THR A 5 2.99 -12.22 -9.14
CA THR A 5 3.90 -11.41 -9.92
C THR A 5 4.53 -10.36 -9.02
N ILE A 6 5.52 -9.66 -9.55
CA ILE A 6 6.15 -8.57 -8.83
C ILE A 6 5.50 -7.28 -9.27
N GLY A 7 5.02 -6.51 -8.30
CA GLY A 7 4.52 -5.16 -8.54
C GLY A 7 5.51 -4.13 -8.04
N THR A 8 5.34 -2.91 -8.52
CA THR A 8 6.17 -1.78 -8.12
C THR A 8 5.30 -0.75 -7.43
N VAL A 9 5.75 -0.26 -6.29
CA VAL A 9 5.06 0.82 -5.58
C VAL A 9 5.24 2.11 -6.38
N ILE A 10 4.16 2.64 -6.92
CA ILE A 10 4.22 3.84 -7.75
C ILE A 10 3.81 5.10 -7.00
N SER A 11 3.05 4.97 -5.93
CA SER A 11 2.74 6.11 -5.08
C SER A 11 2.32 5.66 -3.69
N VAL A 12 2.54 6.54 -2.73
CA VAL A 12 2.10 6.35 -1.35
C VAL A 12 1.48 7.66 -0.91
N ALA A 13 0.20 7.65 -0.61
CA ALA A 13 -0.51 8.85 -0.21
C ALA A 13 -0.88 8.78 1.26
N LYS A 14 -0.32 9.68 2.04
CA LYS A 14 -0.63 9.80 3.46
C LYS A 14 -2.05 10.37 3.61
N GLN A 15 -2.86 9.68 4.39
CA GLN A 15 -4.24 10.10 4.63
C GLN A 15 -4.29 10.99 5.87
N TRP A 16 -3.73 12.17 5.77
CA TRP A 16 -3.57 13.07 6.91
C TRP A 16 -4.90 13.60 7.46
N TRP A 17 -5.95 13.51 6.68
CA TRP A 17 -7.30 13.89 7.10
C TRP A 17 -7.92 12.84 8.03
N PHE A 18 -7.32 11.64 8.10
CA PHE A 18 -7.79 10.55 8.94
C PHE A 18 -6.73 10.27 9.98
N LYS A 19 -6.68 11.11 10.99
CA LYS A 19 -5.66 11.02 12.01
C LYS A 19 -6.06 10.01 13.09
N VAL A 20 -5.15 9.12 13.42
CA VAL A 20 -5.35 8.15 14.48
C VAL A 20 -4.38 8.50 15.61
N ASN A 21 -4.93 8.88 16.76
CA ASN A 21 -4.14 9.13 17.94
C ASN A 21 -4.15 7.89 18.80
N THR A 22 -3.02 7.24 18.91
CA THR A 22 -2.94 6.04 19.70
C THR A 22 -2.87 6.38 21.19
N LYS A 23 -2.20 7.47 21.53
CA LYS A 23 -2.18 7.99 22.88
C LYS A 23 -1.51 9.34 22.88
N PRO A 24 -1.75 10.13 23.89
CA PRO A 24 -1.11 11.44 23.99
C PRO A 24 0.40 11.28 24.21
N ILE A 25 1.14 11.97 23.41
CA ILE A 25 2.58 12.05 23.51
C ILE A 25 2.90 13.53 23.63
N ARG A 26 3.88 13.86 24.42
CA ARG A 26 4.21 15.24 24.66
C ARG A 26 5.55 15.67 24.13
N MET A 27 6.18 14.84 23.32
CA MET A 27 7.52 15.09 22.86
C MET A 27 7.50 15.59 21.48
N GLY A 28 7.12 16.54 21.02
CA GLY A 28 7.13 17.02 19.66
C GLY A 28 5.78 16.91 18.98
N ALA A 29 5.64 17.67 17.94
CA ALA A 29 4.35 17.85 17.28
C ALA A 29 3.82 16.60 16.62
N LEU A 30 4.70 15.69 16.21
CA LEU A 30 4.30 14.49 15.49
C LEU A 30 4.13 13.29 16.40
N ASP A 31 4.52 13.41 17.66
CA ASP A 31 4.43 12.30 18.58
C ASP A 31 2.98 11.98 18.88
N GLY A 32 2.65 10.71 18.93
CA GLY A 32 1.31 10.25 19.22
C GLY A 32 0.33 10.41 18.09
N ALA A 33 0.75 10.99 16.98
CA ALA A 33 -0.09 11.15 15.82
C ALA A 33 0.43 10.27 14.70
N THR A 34 -0.40 9.33 14.25
CA THR A 34 -0.06 8.48 13.12
C THR A 34 -1.16 8.59 12.08
N PHE A 35 -0.81 8.32 10.85
CA PHE A 35 -1.74 8.43 9.74
C PHE A 35 -1.68 7.16 8.91
N PRO A 36 -2.82 6.68 8.45
CA PRO A 36 -2.81 5.60 7.47
C PRO A 36 -2.35 6.12 6.11
N HIS A 37 -2.01 5.19 5.26
CA HIS A 37 -1.56 5.50 3.91
C HIS A 37 -2.30 4.64 2.91
N ILE A 38 -2.43 5.14 1.69
CA ILE A 38 -2.90 4.34 0.57
C ILE A 38 -1.72 4.17 -0.37
N MET A 39 -1.32 2.93 -0.58
CA MET A 39 -0.22 2.56 -1.46
C MET A 39 -0.78 2.08 -2.77
N LYS A 40 -0.29 2.61 -3.88
CA LYS A 40 -0.61 2.12 -5.21
C LYS A 40 0.52 1.28 -5.73
N VAL A 41 0.18 0.11 -6.23
CA VAL A 41 1.13 -0.83 -6.79
C VAL A 41 0.73 -1.11 -8.23
N GLN A 42 1.70 -1.00 -9.12
CA GLN A 42 1.52 -1.29 -10.54
C GLN A 42 2.13 -2.66 -10.83
N TYR A 43 1.41 -3.48 -11.54
CA TYR A 43 1.88 -4.79 -11.96
C TYR A 43 1.43 -5.08 -13.38
N VAL A 44 2.17 -5.96 -14.07
CA VAL A 44 1.92 -6.29 -15.46
C VAL A 44 1.57 -7.76 -15.56
N VAL A 45 0.49 -8.06 -16.27
CA VAL A 45 0.08 -9.44 -16.57
C VAL A 45 -0.21 -9.53 -18.06
N ASP A 46 0.50 -10.41 -18.75
CA ASP A 46 0.31 -10.65 -20.18
C ASP A 46 0.36 -9.38 -21.01
N GLY A 47 1.32 -8.49 -20.69
CA GLY A 47 1.50 -7.25 -21.40
C GLY A 47 0.54 -6.13 -21.02
N ASN A 48 -0.42 -6.40 -20.14
CA ASN A 48 -1.34 -5.40 -19.65
C ASN A 48 -0.92 -4.87 -18.29
N THR A 49 -0.99 -3.58 -18.12
CA THR A 49 -0.62 -2.93 -16.87
C THR A 49 -1.86 -2.73 -16.01
N TYR A 50 -1.74 -3.12 -14.76
CA TYR A 50 -2.81 -2.97 -13.77
C TYR A 50 -2.29 -2.21 -12.57
N THR A 51 -3.20 -1.56 -11.86
CA THR A 51 -2.88 -0.84 -10.63
C THR A 51 -3.81 -1.31 -9.54
N LYS A 52 -3.25 -1.58 -8.35
CA LYS A 52 -4.01 -1.99 -7.18
C LYS A 52 -3.62 -1.09 -6.02
N ARG A 53 -4.61 -0.74 -5.21
CA ARG A 53 -4.38 0.06 -4.01
C ARG A 53 -4.43 -0.83 -2.79
N LYS A 54 -3.62 -0.50 -1.79
CA LYS A 54 -3.63 -1.17 -0.50
C LYS A 54 -3.66 -0.13 0.60
N TRP A 55 -4.56 -0.33 1.54
CA TRP A 55 -4.62 0.48 2.75
C TRP A 55 -3.54 -0.01 3.71
N ILE A 56 -2.74 0.92 4.19
CA ILE A 56 -1.72 0.64 5.20
C ILE A 56 -2.17 1.34 6.46
N GLY A 57 -2.37 0.56 7.51
CA GLY A 57 -2.86 1.08 8.78
C GLY A 57 -1.88 2.05 9.42
N ALA A 58 -2.41 2.93 10.25
CA ALA A 58 -1.60 3.87 10.99
C ALA A 58 -0.59 3.12 11.86
N GLY A 59 0.66 3.54 11.81
CA GLY A 59 1.73 2.90 12.57
C GLY A 59 2.39 1.71 11.88
N GLU A 60 1.87 1.24 10.76
CA GLU A 60 2.51 0.17 10.00
C GLU A 60 3.62 0.71 9.12
N ALA A 61 4.59 -0.14 8.81
CA ALA A 61 5.67 0.23 7.90
C ALA A 61 5.13 0.46 6.50
N VAL A 62 5.60 1.53 5.87
CA VAL A 62 5.19 1.92 4.53
C VAL A 62 6.35 1.71 3.58
N PRO A 63 6.21 0.87 2.54
CA PRO A 63 7.27 0.72 1.55
C PRO A 63 7.52 2.02 0.80
N ALA A 64 8.77 2.23 0.41
CA ALA A 64 9.13 3.41 -0.37
C ALA A 64 8.64 3.27 -1.81
N VAL A 65 8.35 4.42 -2.44
CA VAL A 65 8.04 4.44 -3.87
C VAL A 65 9.22 3.89 -4.65
N GLY A 66 8.92 3.00 -5.60
CA GLY A 66 9.95 2.29 -6.35
C GLY A 66 10.29 0.92 -5.80
N SER A 67 9.79 0.59 -4.61
CA SER A 67 10.00 -0.74 -4.02
C SER A 67 9.22 -1.79 -4.77
N GLU A 68 9.74 -3.01 -4.77
CA GLU A 68 9.03 -4.14 -5.35
C GLU A 68 8.27 -4.89 -4.26
N VAL A 69 7.07 -5.32 -4.60
CA VAL A 69 6.22 -6.10 -3.70
C VAL A 69 5.61 -7.25 -4.46
N THR A 70 5.22 -8.30 -3.74
CA THR A 70 4.57 -9.45 -4.35
C THR A 70 3.08 -9.18 -4.47
N VAL A 71 2.54 -9.46 -5.65
CA VAL A 71 1.12 -9.33 -5.95
C VAL A 71 0.57 -10.70 -6.32
N LEU A 72 -0.46 -11.13 -5.60
CA LEU A 72 -1.20 -12.35 -5.95
C LEU A 72 -2.42 -11.96 -6.77
N TYR A 73 -2.67 -12.66 -7.84
CA TYR A 73 -3.81 -12.36 -8.70
C TYR A 73 -4.45 -13.62 -9.25
N CYS A 74 -5.65 -13.48 -9.80
CA CYS A 74 -6.34 -14.58 -10.47
C CYS A 74 -5.99 -14.56 -11.94
N SER A 75 -5.60 -15.69 -12.49
CA SER A 75 -5.16 -15.79 -13.87
C SER A 75 -6.28 -15.43 -14.87
N ASP A 76 -7.51 -15.70 -14.53
CA ASP A 76 -8.67 -15.41 -15.38
C ASP A 76 -9.21 -14.00 -15.16
N LYS A 77 -8.80 -13.34 -14.08
CA LYS A 77 -9.23 -11.98 -13.78
C LYS A 77 -8.10 -11.23 -13.06
N PRO A 78 -7.13 -10.70 -13.79
CA PRO A 78 -5.96 -10.06 -13.17
C PRO A 78 -6.28 -8.86 -12.28
N THR A 79 -7.42 -8.21 -12.48
CA THR A 79 -7.84 -7.12 -11.60
C THR A 79 -8.17 -7.58 -10.20
N LYS A 80 -8.49 -8.86 -10.03
CA LYS A 80 -8.71 -9.43 -8.72
C LYS A 80 -7.36 -9.84 -8.14
N ALA A 81 -6.81 -8.97 -7.32
CA ALA A 81 -5.44 -9.13 -6.83
C ALA A 81 -5.32 -8.70 -5.39
N LYS A 82 -4.27 -9.22 -4.73
CA LYS A 82 -3.94 -8.91 -3.35
C LYS A 82 -2.46 -8.59 -3.28
N ILE A 83 -2.12 -7.51 -2.63
CA ILE A 83 -0.74 -7.11 -2.39
C ILE A 83 -0.28 -7.70 -1.06
N LEU A 84 0.81 -8.41 -1.09
CA LEU A 84 1.39 -9.00 0.12
C LEU A 84 2.27 -8.01 0.88
#